data_00b893ead6e2eae34d17a84f29661a8e
#
_entry.id   00b893ead6e2eae34d17a84f29661a8e
#
_cell.length_a   1.000
_cell.length_b   1.000
_cell.length_c   1.000
_cell.angle_alpha   90.00
_cell.angle_beta   90.00
_cell.angle_gamma   90.00
#
_symmetry.space_group_name_H-M   'P 1'
#
loop_
_entity.id
_entity.type
_entity.pdbx_description
1 polymer ?
#
loop_
_entity_poly.entity_id
_entity_poly.type
_entity_poly.pdbx_seq_one_letter_code
_entity_poly.pdbx_strand_id
1 'polypeptide(L)'
;MIVTPQEIATIHRYDEEELPFIIDLIKGAEFFLYTAGAYKPTNPLTKAVTELIVGFWLDNRESNYTDYIKIGQFPLSMQSLILSVKYSQGENELPVQE
;
A
#
# COMPACT_ATOMS: atom_id res chain seq x y z
N MET A 1 10.18 -4.23 4.29
CA MET A 1 9.10 -3.64 3.48
C MET A 1 9.24 -4.11 2.04
N ILE A 2 8.12 -4.37 1.40
CA ILE A 2 8.11 -4.84 0.00
C ILE A 2 8.41 -3.70 -0.99
N VAL A 3 8.12 -2.47 -0.59
CA VAL A 3 8.39 -1.25 -1.35
C VAL A 3 9.31 -0.38 -0.52
N THR A 4 10.31 0.26 -1.14
CA THR A 4 11.19 1.16 -0.40
C THR A 4 10.64 2.58 -0.39
N PRO A 5 10.89 3.36 0.68
CA PRO A 5 10.48 4.77 0.72
C PRO A 5 11.08 5.58 -0.43
N GLN A 6 12.31 5.25 -0.83
CA GLN A 6 13.00 5.93 -1.92
C GLN A 6 12.30 5.71 -3.26
N GLU A 7 11.79 4.51 -3.51
CA GLU A 7 11.03 4.22 -4.72
C GLU A 7 9.79 5.10 -4.81
N ILE A 8 9.05 5.21 -3.70
CA ILE A 8 7.85 6.03 -3.62
C ILE A 8 8.19 7.51 -3.81
N ALA A 9 9.22 7.99 -3.12
CA ALA A 9 9.63 9.40 -3.23
C ALA A 9 10.03 9.76 -4.66
N THR A 10 10.73 8.86 -5.36
CA THR A 10 11.14 9.08 -6.73
C THR A 10 9.94 9.13 -7.68
N ILE A 11 9.03 8.16 -7.56
CA ILE A 11 7.85 8.08 -8.44
C ILE A 11 6.95 9.29 -8.26
N HIS A 12 6.73 9.74 -7.03
CA HIS A 12 5.81 10.82 -6.70
C HIS A 12 6.49 12.17 -6.50
N ARG A 13 7.81 12.24 -6.71
CA ARG A 13 8.60 13.48 -6.63
C ARG A 13 8.54 14.16 -5.26
N TYR A 14 8.64 13.36 -4.20
CA TYR A 14 8.71 13.88 -2.84
C TYR A 14 10.15 14.04 -2.38
N ASP A 15 10.39 15.00 -1.49
CA ASP A 15 11.71 15.28 -0.93
C ASP A 15 12.10 14.29 0.17
N GLU A 16 13.39 14.24 0.50
CA GLU A 16 13.89 13.39 1.58
C GLU A 16 13.22 13.66 2.93
N GLU A 17 12.77 14.90 3.15
CA GLU A 17 12.06 15.26 4.39
C GLU A 17 10.75 14.51 4.55
N GLU A 18 10.16 14.04 3.47
CA GLU A 18 8.91 13.28 3.48
C GLU A 18 9.12 11.79 3.75
N LEU A 19 10.37 11.30 3.73
CA LEU A 19 10.63 9.87 3.87
C LEU A 19 10.04 9.25 5.14
N PRO A 20 10.14 9.87 6.33
CA PRO A 20 9.52 9.27 7.52
C PRO A 20 8.02 9.08 7.39
N PHE A 21 7.34 10.05 6.80
CA PHE A 21 5.90 9.95 6.54
C PHE A 21 5.60 8.85 5.54
N ILE A 22 6.39 8.76 4.47
CA ILE A 22 6.24 7.71 3.45
C ILE A 22 6.43 6.33 4.06
N ILE A 23 7.42 6.17 4.95
CA ILE A 23 7.65 4.91 5.67
C ILE A 23 6.39 4.49 6.43
N ASP A 24 5.78 5.42 7.15
CA ASP A 24 4.57 5.12 7.91
C ASP A 24 3.42 4.72 7.00
N LEU A 25 3.28 5.37 5.84
CA LEU A 25 2.25 5.00 4.87
C LEU A 25 2.49 3.61 4.29
N ILE A 26 3.74 3.25 4.00
CA ILE A 26 4.07 1.92 3.49
C ILE A 26 3.70 0.85 4.53
N LYS A 27 4.08 1.05 5.78
CA LYS A 27 3.74 0.12 6.86
C LYS A 27 2.23 -0.03 7.00
N GLY A 28 1.51 1.08 6.96
CA GLY A 28 0.05 1.08 7.03
C GLY A 28 -0.57 0.33 5.85
N ALA A 29 -0.07 0.55 4.64
CA ALA A 29 -0.57 -0.12 3.45
C ALA A 29 -0.34 -1.63 3.52
N GLU A 30 0.85 -2.05 3.97
CA GLU A 30 1.16 -3.47 4.12
C GLU A 30 0.24 -4.14 5.13
N PHE A 31 0.02 -3.51 6.29
CA PHE A 31 -0.91 -4.04 7.28
C PHE A 31 -2.34 -4.07 6.78
N PHE A 32 -2.75 -3.03 6.05
CA PHE A 32 -4.07 -3.00 5.44
C PHE A 32 -4.27 -4.21 4.53
N LEU A 33 -3.29 -4.48 3.66
CA LEU A 33 -3.35 -5.62 2.75
C LEU A 33 -3.35 -6.94 3.50
N TYR A 34 -2.53 -7.06 4.53
CA TYR A 34 -2.50 -8.27 5.36
C TYR A 34 -3.88 -8.52 6.00
N THR A 35 -4.48 -7.50 6.57
CA THR A 35 -5.80 -7.59 7.21
C THR A 35 -6.86 -7.99 6.19
N ALA A 36 -6.75 -7.52 4.95
CA ALA A 36 -7.66 -7.88 3.87
C ALA A 36 -7.39 -9.27 3.28
N GLY A 37 -6.35 -9.96 3.73
CA GLY A 37 -5.97 -11.26 3.18
C GLY A 37 -5.20 -11.18 1.87
N ALA A 38 -4.61 -10.03 1.56
CA ALA A 38 -4.01 -9.74 0.27
C ALA A 38 -2.53 -9.36 0.33
N TYR A 39 -1.84 -9.66 1.43
CA TYR A 39 -0.41 -9.39 1.51
C TYR A 39 0.38 -10.67 1.21
N LYS A 40 0.76 -10.84 -0.05
CA LYS A 40 1.44 -12.03 -0.56
C LYS A 40 2.77 -11.62 -1.20
N PRO A 41 3.85 -11.49 -0.41
CA PRO A 41 5.11 -10.89 -0.89
C PRO A 41 5.76 -11.63 -2.05
N THR A 42 5.42 -12.90 -2.28
CA THR A 42 5.93 -13.65 -3.43
C THR A 42 5.18 -13.34 -4.72
N ASN A 43 4.06 -12.64 -4.65
CA ASN A 43 3.28 -12.26 -5.82
C ASN A 43 3.65 -10.84 -6.23
N PRO A 44 4.15 -10.62 -7.48
CA PRO A 44 4.52 -9.28 -7.94
C PRO A 44 3.39 -8.25 -7.84
N LEU A 45 2.13 -8.68 -7.94
CA LEU A 45 0.99 -7.77 -7.80
C LEU A 45 0.93 -7.13 -6.41
N THR A 46 1.41 -7.82 -5.37
CA THR A 46 1.39 -7.27 -4.01
C THR A 46 2.22 -5.98 -3.94
N LYS A 47 3.40 -5.97 -4.55
CA LYS A 47 4.24 -4.77 -4.59
C LYS A 47 3.53 -3.64 -5.35
N ALA A 48 2.98 -3.95 -6.52
CA ALA A 48 2.28 -2.96 -7.35
C ALA A 48 1.08 -2.37 -6.60
N VAL A 49 0.30 -3.19 -5.93
CA VAL A 49 -0.86 -2.73 -5.17
C VAL A 49 -0.43 -1.88 -3.97
N THR A 50 0.65 -2.28 -3.28
CA THR A 50 1.18 -1.48 -2.17
C THR A 50 1.59 -0.09 -2.65
N GLU A 51 2.28 -0.01 -3.78
CA GLU A 51 2.66 1.28 -4.38
C GLU A 51 1.43 2.13 -4.72
N LEU A 52 0.39 1.52 -5.28
CA LEU A 52 -0.83 2.23 -5.62
C LEU A 52 -1.56 2.76 -4.39
N ILE A 53 -1.64 1.98 -3.32
CA ILE A 53 -2.27 2.41 -2.07
C ILE A 53 -1.52 3.59 -1.47
N VAL A 54 -0.20 3.47 -1.37
CA VAL A 54 0.63 4.55 -0.82
C VAL A 54 0.50 5.81 -1.66
N GLY A 55 0.55 5.67 -2.99
CA GLY A 55 0.38 6.80 -3.90
C GLY A 55 -0.98 7.46 -3.75
N PHE A 56 -2.05 6.68 -3.62
CA PHE A 56 -3.39 7.20 -3.40
C PHE A 56 -3.46 8.01 -2.11
N TRP A 57 -2.90 7.49 -1.02
CA TRP A 57 -2.89 8.20 0.25
C TRP A 57 -2.06 9.47 0.20
N LEU A 58 -0.90 9.45 -0.48
CA LEU A 58 -0.08 10.65 -0.66
C LEU A 58 -0.83 11.74 -1.44
N ASP A 59 -1.51 11.34 -2.51
CA ASP A 59 -2.24 12.30 -3.35
C ASP A 59 -3.48 12.87 -2.66
N ASN A 60 -3.99 12.19 -1.65
CA ASN A 60 -5.21 12.56 -0.93
C ASN A 60 -4.97 12.85 0.54
N ARG A 61 -3.73 13.19 0.91
CA ARG A 61 -3.35 13.34 2.33
C ARG A 61 -4.03 14.51 3.05
N GLU A 62 -4.66 15.42 2.34
CA GLU A 62 -5.40 16.52 2.93
C GLU A 62 -6.80 16.11 3.40
N SER A 63 -7.26 14.94 3.01
CA SER A 63 -8.55 14.44 3.41
C SER A 63 -8.45 13.73 4.77
N ASN A 64 -9.61 13.35 5.32
CA ASN A 64 -9.66 12.71 6.62
C ASN A 64 -9.05 11.29 6.56
N TYR A 65 -8.02 11.03 7.36
CA TYR A 65 -7.34 9.75 7.40
C TYR A 65 -8.24 8.57 7.68
N THR A 66 -9.26 8.74 8.51
CA THR A 66 -10.15 7.63 8.86
C THR A 66 -10.91 7.08 7.68
N ASP A 67 -11.05 7.87 6.62
CA ASP A 67 -11.76 7.44 5.42
C ASP A 67 -10.90 6.53 4.53
N TYR A 68 -9.58 6.57 4.69
CA TYR A 68 -8.66 5.83 3.81
C TYR A 68 -8.48 4.37 4.18
N ILE A 69 -8.82 3.98 5.39
CA ILE A 69 -8.66 2.60 5.83
C ILE A 69 -9.81 1.70 5.38
N LYS A 70 -10.81 2.26 4.72
CA LYS A 70 -11.95 1.49 4.20
C LYS A 70 -11.72 1.20 2.72
N ILE A 71 -11.81 -0.08 2.35
CA ILE A 71 -11.61 -0.50 0.96
C ILE A 71 -12.55 0.24 0.00
N GLY A 72 -13.77 0.57 0.44
CA GLY A 72 -14.74 1.29 -0.37
C GLY A 72 -14.34 2.71 -0.73
N GLN A 73 -13.30 3.26 -0.10
CA GLN A 73 -12.79 4.60 -0.42
C GLN A 73 -11.82 4.59 -1.60
N PHE A 74 -11.35 3.41 -2.00
CA PHE A 74 -10.46 3.29 -3.15
C PHE A 74 -11.26 3.24 -4.46
N PRO A 75 -10.66 3.70 -5.57
CA PRO A 75 -11.26 3.48 -6.89
C PRO A 75 -11.56 2.00 -7.13
N LEU A 76 -12.57 1.71 -7.95
CA LEU A 76 -12.96 0.32 -8.25
C LEU A 76 -11.79 -0.48 -8.84
N SER A 77 -10.94 0.14 -9.65
CA SER A 77 -9.78 -0.53 -10.22
C SER A 77 -8.81 -1.01 -9.13
N MET A 78 -8.60 -0.21 -8.08
CA MET A 78 -7.75 -0.61 -6.96
C MET A 78 -8.41 -1.70 -6.13
N GLN A 79 -9.71 -1.61 -5.91
CA GLN A 79 -10.45 -2.66 -5.20
C GLN A 79 -10.34 -3.99 -5.94
N SER A 80 -10.47 -3.97 -7.27
CA SER A 80 -10.33 -5.17 -8.09
C SER A 80 -8.94 -5.77 -7.98
N LEU A 81 -7.89 -4.93 -7.97
CA LEU A 81 -6.52 -5.41 -7.81
C LEU A 81 -6.28 -6.04 -6.44
N ILE A 82 -6.80 -5.43 -5.39
CA ILE A 82 -6.70 -6.00 -4.04
C ILE A 82 -7.36 -7.37 -3.99
N LEU A 83 -8.56 -7.50 -4.57
CA LEU A 83 -9.26 -8.78 -4.63
C LEU A 83 -8.49 -9.80 -5.48
N SER A 84 -7.87 -9.36 -6.56
CA SER A 84 -7.05 -10.24 -7.40
C SER A 84 -5.89 -10.83 -6.62
N VAL A 85 -5.22 -10.03 -5.78
CA VAL A 85 -4.16 -10.54 -4.92
C VAL A 85 -4.72 -11.50 -3.87
N LYS A 86 -5.84 -11.12 -3.24
CA LYS A 86 -6.47 -11.93 -2.20
C LYS A 86 -6.77 -13.35 -2.69
N TYR A 87 -7.27 -13.48 -3.92
CA TYR A 87 -7.67 -14.76 -4.48
C TYR A 87 -6.60 -15.40 -5.37
N SER A 88 -5.40 -14.81 -5.44
CA SER A 88 -4.27 -15.39 -6.17
C SER A 88 -3.60 -16.49 -5.35
N GLN A 89 -2.68 -17.20 -5.98
CA GLN A 89 -1.85 -18.19 -5.28
C GLN A 89 -0.87 -17.49 -4.35
N GLY A 90 -0.44 -18.21 -3.33
CA GLY A 90 0.49 -17.69 -2.33
C GLY A 90 -0.21 -17.48 -0.99
N GLU A 91 0.58 -17.34 0.06
CA GLU A 91 0.08 -17.15 1.41
C GLU A 91 0.06 -15.70 1.81
N ASN A 92 -1.00 -15.31 2.51
CA ASN A 92 -1.07 -14.01 3.15
C ASN A 92 -0.12 -14.03 4.36
N GLU A 93 0.91 -13.20 4.33
CA GLU A 93 1.96 -13.21 5.35
C GLU A 93 1.98 -11.90 6.11
N LEU A 94 2.30 -11.98 7.41
CA LEU A 94 2.47 -10.79 8.23
C LEU A 94 3.65 -9.97 7.70
N PRO A 95 3.46 -8.66 7.43
CA PRO A 95 4.55 -7.82 6.94
C PRO A 95 5.73 -7.77 7.92
N VAL A 96 6.94 -7.81 7.37
CA VAL A 96 8.16 -7.66 8.16
C VAL A 96 8.27 -6.21 8.62
N GLN A 97 8.45 -6.03 9.93
CA GLN A 97 8.66 -4.71 10.52
C GLN A 97 10.15 -4.43 10.67
N GLU A 98 10.62 -3.39 10.04
CA GLU A 98 12.01 -2.95 10.13
C GLU A 98 12.12 -1.63 10.89
#